data_261e27b1155f6b8bd0f5e028ac1e9fdf
#
_entry.id   261e27b1155f6b8bd0f5e028ac1e9fdf
#
_cell.length_a   1.000
_cell.length_b   1.000
_cell.length_c   1.000
_cell.angle_alpha   90.00
_cell.angle_beta   90.00
_cell.angle_gamma   90.00
#
_symmetry.space_group_name_H-M   'P 1'
#
loop_
_entity.id
_entity.type
_entity.pdbx_description
1 polymer ?
#
loop_
_entity_poly.entity_id
_entity_poly.type
_entity_poly.pdbx_seq_one_letter_code
_entity_poly.pdbx_strand_id
1 'polypeptide(L)'
;MTNTMPVDDKVLSDTETTTQPLNQRVLIAVADANQVGPMVELARRAGVREALVLHLNLRESYGGRRFPLETDAAASYAAEAAVFELRMAGMAASGQIRHALIGKAAEAITAEAAEWGADLIILGPSRRGEFAARLRGSVTLHVLEHAPCPVLVASPASKADSDRAAAAGHAAAVR
;
A
#
# COMPACT_ATOMS: atom_id res chain seq x y z
N MET A 1 -34.78 44.01 -31.56
CA MET A 1 -34.49 44.32 -30.14
C MET A 1 -33.83 43.10 -29.56
N THR A 2 -32.51 43.04 -29.66
CA THR A 2 -31.68 41.93 -29.16
C THR A 2 -31.22 42.27 -27.72
N ASN A 3 -31.73 41.50 -26.76
CA ASN A 3 -31.38 41.66 -25.39
C ASN A 3 -30.11 40.84 -25.08
N THR A 4 -28.96 41.50 -25.07
CA THR A 4 -27.69 40.91 -24.66
C THR A 4 -27.53 41.09 -23.16
N MET A 5 -27.64 40.02 -22.38
CA MET A 5 -27.30 40.03 -20.98
C MET A 5 -25.76 40.11 -20.80
N PRO A 6 -25.24 40.96 -19.92
CA PRO A 6 -23.82 40.94 -19.61
C PRO A 6 -23.48 39.70 -18.80
N VAL A 7 -22.46 38.96 -19.25
CA VAL A 7 -21.85 37.88 -18.50
C VAL A 7 -20.94 38.53 -17.46
N ASP A 8 -21.25 38.33 -16.18
CA ASP A 8 -20.46 38.84 -15.07
C ASP A 8 -19.13 38.04 -15.02
N ASP A 9 -18.05 38.70 -15.42
CA ASP A 9 -16.67 38.16 -15.54
C ASP A 9 -15.94 38.11 -14.18
N LYS A 10 -16.68 38.03 -13.07
CA LYS A 10 -16.12 38.17 -11.73
C LYS A 10 -16.13 36.91 -10.85
N VAL A 11 -16.30 35.74 -11.41
CA VAL A 11 -16.38 34.47 -10.65
C VAL A 11 -15.21 33.50 -10.93
N LEU A 12 -14.14 33.95 -11.58
CA LEU A 12 -12.99 33.09 -11.92
C LEU A 12 -11.68 33.46 -11.21
N SER A 13 -11.74 34.17 -10.11
CA SER A 13 -10.58 34.42 -9.25
C SER A 13 -10.86 33.87 -7.87
N ASP A 14 -10.08 32.90 -7.47
CA ASP A 14 -9.90 32.26 -6.15
C ASP A 14 -10.34 30.79 -6.03
N THR A 15 -10.07 29.99 -7.06
CA THR A 15 -9.79 28.59 -6.75
C THR A 15 -8.28 28.38 -6.88
N GLU A 16 -7.53 28.84 -5.91
CA GLU A 16 -6.21 28.26 -5.64
C GLU A 16 -6.46 26.78 -5.30
N THR A 17 -6.49 25.98 -6.36
CA THR A 17 -6.35 24.54 -6.22
C THR A 17 -4.96 24.33 -5.65
N THR A 18 -4.86 24.28 -4.32
CA THR A 18 -3.68 23.76 -3.63
C THR A 18 -3.54 22.32 -4.08
N THR A 19 -2.88 22.14 -5.22
CA THR A 19 -2.47 20.83 -5.70
C THR A 19 -1.34 20.37 -4.79
N GLN A 20 -1.69 19.93 -3.58
CA GLN A 20 -0.73 19.12 -2.81
C GLN A 20 -0.46 17.89 -3.66
N PRO A 21 0.81 17.59 -3.95
CA PRO A 21 1.13 16.38 -4.68
C PRO A 21 0.59 15.18 -3.90
N LEU A 22 -0.37 14.48 -4.49
CA LEU A 22 -0.86 13.20 -4.00
C LEU A 22 0.35 12.28 -3.81
N ASN A 23 0.30 11.40 -2.81
CA ASN A 23 1.31 10.36 -2.53
C ASN A 23 2.58 10.83 -1.79
N GLN A 24 2.47 11.84 -0.95
CA GLN A 24 3.59 12.23 -0.08
C GLN A 24 3.77 11.26 1.08
N ARG A 25 2.66 10.81 1.70
CA ARG A 25 2.65 9.89 2.86
C ARG A 25 1.86 8.64 2.51
N VAL A 26 2.54 7.56 2.23
CA VAL A 26 1.92 6.33 1.72
C VAL A 26 2.05 5.19 2.71
N LEU A 27 0.92 4.62 3.15
CA LEU A 27 0.92 3.40 3.94
C LEU A 27 0.98 2.19 3.03
N ILE A 28 1.97 1.32 3.24
CA ILE A 28 2.16 0.08 2.49
C ILE A 28 1.93 -1.10 3.43
N ALA A 29 0.81 -1.82 3.25
CA ALA A 29 0.50 -3.00 4.05
C ALA A 29 1.15 -4.25 3.45
N VAL A 30 2.10 -4.84 4.19
CA VAL A 30 2.91 -5.99 3.76
C VAL A 30 2.50 -7.24 4.51
N ALA A 31 2.22 -8.31 3.80
CA ALA A 31 1.92 -9.62 4.38
C ALA A 31 3.11 -10.59 4.34
N ASP A 32 4.09 -10.36 3.46
CA ASP A 32 5.22 -11.27 3.25
C ASP A 32 6.41 -10.52 2.63
N ALA A 33 7.60 -10.72 3.19
CA ALA A 33 8.85 -10.15 2.67
C ALA A 33 9.11 -10.49 1.19
N ASN A 34 8.71 -11.68 0.74
CA ASN A 34 8.93 -12.15 -0.65
C ASN A 34 8.01 -11.48 -1.68
N GLN A 35 7.04 -10.67 -1.25
CA GLN A 35 6.06 -10.02 -2.13
C GLN A 35 6.19 -8.50 -2.16
N VAL A 36 7.29 -7.97 -1.66
CA VAL A 36 7.54 -6.51 -1.56
C VAL A 36 7.79 -5.88 -2.93
N GLY A 37 8.51 -6.57 -3.83
CA GLY A 37 8.90 -6.03 -5.13
C GLY A 37 7.79 -5.35 -5.95
N PRO A 38 6.62 -5.99 -6.16
CA PRO A 38 5.49 -5.36 -6.85
C PRO A 38 4.98 -4.08 -6.19
N MET A 39 5.03 -4.01 -4.86
CA MET A 39 4.61 -2.81 -4.10
C MET A 39 5.64 -1.69 -4.23
N VAL A 40 6.93 -2.01 -4.20
CA VAL A 40 8.03 -1.05 -4.42
C VAL A 40 7.91 -0.42 -5.81
N GLU A 41 7.69 -1.25 -6.84
CA GLU A 41 7.53 -0.75 -8.21
C GLU A 41 6.27 0.12 -8.35
N LEU A 42 5.16 -0.26 -7.71
CA LEU A 42 3.95 0.53 -7.70
C LEU A 42 4.16 1.87 -6.98
N ALA A 43 4.82 1.86 -5.81
CA ALA A 43 5.17 3.05 -5.06
C ALA A 43 6.08 4.00 -5.87
N ARG A 44 7.10 3.44 -6.55
CA ARG A 44 7.99 4.20 -7.41
C ARG A 44 7.23 4.87 -8.57
N ARG A 45 6.34 4.15 -9.25
CA ARG A 45 5.50 4.69 -10.34
C ARG A 45 4.52 5.75 -9.84
N ALA A 46 4.02 5.61 -8.63
CA ALA A 46 3.14 6.59 -7.99
C ALA A 46 3.89 7.83 -7.47
N GLY A 47 5.23 7.87 -7.57
CA GLY A 47 6.03 9.01 -7.11
C GLY A 47 6.09 9.15 -5.59
N VAL A 48 5.96 8.04 -4.86
CA VAL A 48 5.99 8.02 -3.39
C VAL A 48 7.34 8.54 -2.87
N ARG A 49 7.29 9.43 -1.89
CA ARG A 49 8.47 9.98 -1.23
C ARG A 49 8.67 9.46 0.19
N GLU A 50 7.58 9.33 0.93
CA GLU A 50 7.58 8.83 2.31
C GLU A 50 6.62 7.65 2.43
N ALA A 51 7.11 6.53 2.97
CA ALA A 51 6.34 5.31 3.14
C ALA A 51 6.37 4.82 4.59
N LEU A 52 5.21 4.49 5.14
CA LEU A 52 5.06 3.69 6.33
C LEU A 52 4.73 2.25 5.93
N VAL A 53 5.65 1.34 6.19
CA VAL A 53 5.40 -0.10 6.04
C VAL A 53 4.66 -0.60 7.25
N LEU A 54 3.45 -1.09 7.06
CA LEU A 54 2.66 -1.75 8.09
C LEU A 54 2.69 -3.26 7.87
N HIS A 55 3.22 -3.99 8.85
CA HIS A 55 3.09 -5.44 8.91
C HIS A 55 2.15 -5.83 10.06
N LEU A 56 1.14 -6.65 9.74
CA LEU A 56 0.19 -7.15 10.73
C LEU A 56 0.59 -8.55 11.19
N ASN A 57 1.10 -8.67 12.42
CA ASN A 57 1.26 -9.95 13.08
C ASN A 57 -0.13 -10.45 13.51
N LEU A 58 -0.72 -11.26 12.64
CA LEU A 58 -2.09 -11.74 12.82
C LEU A 58 -2.18 -12.85 13.86
N ARG A 59 -3.29 -12.82 14.61
CA ARG A 59 -3.59 -13.81 15.63
C ARG A 59 -4.94 -14.45 15.34
N GLU A 60 -5.00 -15.77 15.50
CA GLU A 60 -6.23 -16.53 15.49
C GLU A 60 -6.76 -16.68 16.91
N SER A 61 -8.08 -16.63 17.09
CA SER A 61 -8.74 -16.87 18.38
C SER A 61 -9.48 -18.19 18.35
N TYR A 62 -9.09 -19.10 19.24
CA TYR A 62 -9.77 -20.38 19.42
C TYR A 62 -9.91 -20.71 20.91
N GLY A 63 -11.13 -21.03 21.35
CA GLY A 63 -11.43 -21.38 22.75
C GLY A 63 -11.00 -20.28 23.76
N GLY A 64 -11.11 -18.99 23.39
CA GLY A 64 -10.69 -17.87 24.24
C GLY A 64 -9.17 -17.63 24.31
N ARG A 65 -8.39 -18.44 23.62
CA ARG A 65 -6.93 -18.29 23.50
C ARG A 65 -6.58 -17.66 22.15
N ARG A 66 -5.50 -16.86 22.13
CA ARG A 66 -4.98 -16.21 20.92
C ARG A 66 -3.66 -16.85 20.52
N PHE A 67 -3.59 -17.31 19.27
CA PHE A 67 -2.41 -17.95 18.72
C PHE A 67 -1.86 -17.05 17.59
N PRO A 68 -0.58 -16.63 17.65
CA PRO A 68 0.03 -15.89 16.56
C PRO A 68 0.20 -16.81 15.35
N LEU A 69 0.01 -16.28 14.14
CA LEU A 69 0.23 -17.01 12.89
C LEU A 69 1.71 -17.03 12.48
N GLU A 70 2.49 -16.15 13.06
CA GLU A 70 3.93 -16.05 12.88
C GLU A 70 4.61 -15.56 14.15
N THR A 71 5.92 -15.74 14.24
CA THR A 71 6.71 -15.22 15.36
C THR A 71 6.94 -13.73 15.22
N ASP A 72 7.18 -13.03 16.34
CA ASP A 72 7.52 -11.60 16.30
C ASP A 72 8.81 -11.34 15.50
N ALA A 73 9.76 -12.27 15.51
CA ALA A 73 10.98 -12.19 14.71
C ALA A 73 10.68 -12.26 13.19
N ALA A 74 9.74 -13.12 12.78
CA ALA A 74 9.34 -13.20 11.38
C ALA A 74 8.59 -11.92 10.93
N ALA A 75 7.73 -11.39 11.79
CA ALA A 75 7.04 -10.13 11.55
C ALA A 75 8.04 -8.96 11.40
N SER A 76 9.05 -8.88 12.31
CA SER A 76 10.11 -7.86 12.21
C SER A 76 10.90 -8.00 10.92
N TYR A 77 11.30 -9.21 10.56
CA TYR A 77 12.01 -9.45 9.31
C TYR A 77 11.21 -9.01 8.07
N ALA A 78 9.92 -9.32 8.03
CA ALA A 78 9.07 -8.92 6.90
C ALA A 78 8.94 -7.40 6.77
N ALA A 79 8.76 -6.69 7.89
CA ALA A 79 8.70 -5.23 7.89
C ALA A 79 10.05 -4.60 7.52
N GLU A 80 11.15 -5.06 8.10
CA GLU A 80 12.51 -4.54 7.84
C GLU A 80 12.94 -4.79 6.39
N ALA A 81 12.66 -5.96 5.83
CA ALA A 81 12.96 -6.26 4.44
C ALA A 81 12.21 -5.31 3.48
N ALA A 82 10.93 -5.04 3.76
CA ALA A 82 10.16 -4.10 2.96
C ALA A 82 10.69 -2.66 3.07
N VAL A 83 11.05 -2.22 4.27
CA VAL A 83 11.68 -0.90 4.49
C VAL A 83 13.00 -0.79 3.75
N PHE A 84 13.82 -1.84 3.79
CA PHE A 84 15.10 -1.87 3.06
C PHE A 84 14.90 -1.71 1.55
N GLU A 85 14.01 -2.48 0.94
CA GLU A 85 13.71 -2.41 -0.49
C GLU A 85 13.20 -1.03 -0.92
N LEU A 86 12.32 -0.41 -0.13
CA LEU A 86 11.82 0.94 -0.40
C LEU A 86 12.93 2.00 -0.31
N ARG A 87 13.81 1.88 0.68
CA ARG A 87 14.97 2.78 0.83
C ARG A 87 15.96 2.62 -0.32
N MET A 88 16.22 1.39 -0.75
CA MET A 88 17.05 1.11 -1.93
C MET A 88 16.45 1.68 -3.23
N ALA A 89 15.12 1.80 -3.29
CA ALA A 89 14.41 2.45 -4.39
C ALA A 89 14.34 4.00 -4.25
N GLY A 90 15.03 4.58 -3.25
CA GLY A 90 15.15 6.04 -3.07
C GLY A 90 14.02 6.69 -2.28
N MET A 91 13.17 5.92 -1.60
CA MET A 91 12.08 6.43 -0.77
C MET A 91 12.49 6.53 0.70
N ALA A 92 12.01 7.54 1.42
CA ALA A 92 12.06 7.55 2.87
C ALA A 92 11.07 6.51 3.39
N ALA A 93 11.53 5.54 4.18
CA ALA A 93 10.65 4.47 4.68
C ALA A 93 10.90 4.16 6.14
N SER A 94 9.82 3.91 6.88
CA SER A 94 9.80 3.41 8.24
C SER A 94 8.90 2.17 8.35
N GLY A 95 9.14 1.33 9.36
CA GLY A 95 8.38 0.10 9.56
C GLY A 95 7.62 0.13 10.88
N GLN A 96 6.44 -0.46 10.87
CA GLN A 96 5.59 -0.64 12.04
C GLN A 96 4.95 -2.02 12.03
N ILE A 97 4.91 -2.64 13.21
CA ILE A 97 4.23 -3.92 13.42
C ILE A 97 3.05 -3.68 14.33
N ARG A 98 1.89 -4.16 13.92
CA ARG A 98 0.68 -4.16 14.75
C ARG A 98 0.18 -5.59 14.93
N HIS A 99 -0.32 -5.90 16.11
CA HIS A 99 -1.01 -7.15 16.37
C HIS A 99 -2.49 -7.00 16.13
N ALA A 100 -3.07 -7.88 15.31
CA ALA A 100 -4.50 -7.86 15.02
C ALA A 100 -5.07 -9.30 14.99
N LEU A 101 -6.38 -9.43 15.23
CA LEU A 101 -7.08 -10.67 14.92
C LEU A 101 -7.26 -10.77 13.41
N ILE A 102 -7.29 -11.99 12.87
CA ILE A 102 -7.48 -12.24 11.43
C ILE A 102 -8.67 -11.44 10.88
N GLY A 103 -9.83 -11.50 11.54
CA GLY A 103 -11.04 -10.79 11.11
C GLY A 103 -11.00 -9.26 11.30
N LYS A 104 -9.92 -8.72 11.90
CA LYS A 104 -9.73 -7.28 12.17
C LYS A 104 -8.58 -6.67 11.38
N ALA A 105 -8.00 -7.41 10.43
CA ALA A 105 -6.87 -6.95 9.66
C ALA A 105 -7.17 -5.67 8.85
N ALA A 106 -8.32 -5.62 8.20
CA ALA A 106 -8.72 -4.45 7.40
C ALA A 106 -8.94 -3.21 8.28
N GLU A 107 -9.62 -3.37 9.42
CA GLU A 107 -9.81 -2.28 10.38
C GLU A 107 -8.47 -1.76 10.92
N ALA A 108 -7.50 -2.65 11.19
CA ALA A 108 -6.18 -2.24 11.63
C ALA A 108 -5.42 -1.42 10.57
N ILE A 109 -5.54 -1.80 9.28
CA ILE A 109 -4.93 -1.05 8.17
C ILE A 109 -5.55 0.34 8.03
N THR A 110 -6.88 0.43 8.02
CA THR A 110 -7.59 1.70 7.84
C THR A 110 -7.40 2.64 9.03
N ALA A 111 -7.38 2.09 10.25
CA ALA A 111 -7.09 2.86 11.46
C ALA A 111 -5.66 3.44 11.45
N GLU A 112 -4.66 2.63 11.07
CA GLU A 112 -3.28 3.07 10.97
C GLU A 112 -3.11 4.15 9.89
N ALA A 113 -3.78 3.98 8.75
CA ALA A 113 -3.76 4.99 7.68
C ALA A 113 -4.33 6.33 8.14
N ALA A 114 -5.43 6.30 8.90
CA ALA A 114 -6.03 7.51 9.46
C ALA A 114 -5.15 8.14 10.54
N GLU A 115 -4.59 7.34 11.46
CA GLU A 115 -3.73 7.80 12.56
C GLU A 115 -2.45 8.44 12.03
N TRP A 116 -1.82 7.81 11.03
CA TRP A 116 -0.59 8.34 10.43
C TRP A 116 -0.86 9.48 9.44
N GLY A 117 -2.10 9.69 9.01
CA GLY A 117 -2.49 10.69 8.01
C GLY A 117 -1.97 10.33 6.62
N ALA A 118 -2.17 9.07 6.21
CA ALA A 118 -1.82 8.61 4.89
C ALA A 118 -2.73 9.25 3.83
N ASP A 119 -2.15 9.65 2.70
CA ASP A 119 -2.85 10.16 1.53
C ASP A 119 -3.04 9.09 0.43
N LEU A 120 -2.41 7.91 0.62
CA LEU A 120 -2.55 6.74 -0.22
C LEU A 120 -2.27 5.46 0.60
N ILE A 121 -3.03 4.40 0.34
CA ILE A 121 -2.73 3.04 0.83
C ILE A 121 -2.30 2.18 -0.35
N ILE A 122 -1.21 1.43 -0.19
CA ILE A 122 -0.81 0.36 -1.13
C ILE A 122 -0.96 -0.98 -0.42
N LEU A 123 -1.79 -1.85 -0.98
CA LEU A 123 -1.95 -3.22 -0.53
C LEU A 123 -1.11 -4.16 -1.36
N GLY A 124 -0.42 -5.08 -0.69
CA GLY A 124 0.33 -6.14 -1.34
C GLY A 124 -0.56 -7.16 -2.06
N PRO A 125 0.03 -7.94 -2.97
CA PRO A 125 -0.67 -9.05 -3.59
C PRO A 125 -1.04 -10.09 -2.52
N SER A 126 -2.25 -10.64 -2.62
CA SER A 126 -2.68 -11.65 -1.67
C SER A 126 -1.91 -12.96 -1.84
N ARG A 127 -1.49 -13.56 -0.73
CA ARG A 127 -0.80 -14.86 -0.69
C ARG A 127 -1.63 -15.96 -1.39
N ARG A 128 -0.97 -16.80 -2.19
CA ARG A 128 -1.58 -18.02 -2.75
C ARG A 128 -1.60 -19.11 -1.67
N GLY A 129 -2.77 -19.55 -1.25
CA GLY A 129 -2.99 -20.64 -0.29
C GLY A 129 -4.44 -20.71 0.16
N GLU A 130 -4.91 -21.84 0.66
CA GLU A 130 -6.32 -22.03 1.07
C GLU A 130 -6.77 -21.01 2.14
N PHE A 131 -5.90 -20.65 3.06
CA PHE A 131 -6.14 -19.60 4.06
C PHE A 131 -6.26 -18.20 3.41
N ALA A 132 -5.41 -17.93 2.43
CA ALA A 132 -5.42 -16.66 1.70
C ALA A 132 -6.66 -16.50 0.81
N ALA A 133 -7.30 -17.58 0.36
CA ALA A 133 -8.54 -17.51 -0.43
C ALA A 133 -9.71 -16.95 0.39
N ARG A 134 -9.77 -17.23 1.69
CA ARG A 134 -10.80 -16.73 2.60
C ARG A 134 -10.57 -15.28 3.03
N LEU A 135 -9.31 -14.83 3.09
CA LEU A 135 -8.95 -13.46 3.50
C LEU A 135 -8.87 -12.47 2.32
N ARG A 136 -8.60 -12.96 1.11
CA ARG A 136 -8.31 -12.14 -0.07
C ARG A 136 -9.44 -11.21 -0.52
N GLY A 137 -10.68 -11.69 -0.45
CA GLY A 137 -11.84 -10.89 -0.81
C GLY A 137 -12.23 -9.92 0.31
N SER A 138 -12.10 -10.34 1.58
CA SER A 138 -12.63 -9.58 2.70
C SER A 138 -11.72 -8.42 3.12
N VAL A 139 -10.39 -8.61 3.24
CA VAL A 139 -9.48 -7.54 3.70
C VAL A 139 -9.38 -6.45 2.65
N THR A 140 -9.06 -6.79 1.40
CA THR A 140 -8.93 -5.80 0.32
C THR A 140 -10.24 -5.05 0.08
N LEU A 141 -11.36 -5.77 0.00
CA LEU A 141 -12.67 -5.16 -0.20
C LEU A 141 -13.05 -4.23 0.96
N HIS A 142 -12.85 -4.70 2.20
CA HIS A 142 -13.17 -3.90 3.38
C HIS A 142 -12.27 -2.65 3.48
N VAL A 143 -10.98 -2.76 3.15
CA VAL A 143 -10.09 -1.58 3.07
C VAL A 143 -10.58 -0.62 1.98
N LEU A 144 -10.95 -1.11 0.79
CA LEU A 144 -11.48 -0.27 -0.30
C LEU A 144 -12.77 0.46 0.09
N GLU A 145 -13.62 -0.16 0.90
CA GLU A 145 -14.89 0.41 1.36
C GLU A 145 -14.73 1.44 2.49
N HIS A 146 -13.67 1.31 3.31
CA HIS A 146 -13.54 2.07 4.56
C HIS A 146 -12.25 2.89 4.67
N ALA A 147 -11.40 2.86 3.64
CA ALA A 147 -10.14 3.61 3.66
C ALA A 147 -10.38 5.13 3.73
N PRO A 148 -9.58 5.86 4.52
CA PRO A 148 -9.68 7.33 4.60
C PRO A 148 -9.11 8.03 3.36
N CYS A 149 -8.42 7.32 2.48
CA CYS A 149 -7.74 7.83 1.30
C CYS A 149 -7.78 6.80 0.15
N PRO A 150 -7.36 7.16 -1.07
CA PRO A 150 -7.26 6.22 -2.20
C PRO A 150 -6.46 4.96 -1.87
N VAL A 151 -6.80 3.85 -2.54
CA VAL A 151 -6.15 2.55 -2.35
C VAL A 151 -5.66 2.01 -3.68
N LEU A 152 -4.40 1.62 -3.75
CA LEU A 152 -3.83 0.86 -4.85
C LEU A 152 -3.56 -0.58 -4.41
N VAL A 153 -3.86 -1.53 -5.28
CA VAL A 153 -3.60 -2.95 -5.02
C VAL A 153 -2.52 -3.43 -5.99
N ALA A 154 -1.38 -3.87 -5.45
CA ALA A 154 -0.32 -4.44 -6.26
C ALA A 154 -0.74 -5.83 -6.77
N SER A 155 -0.67 -6.02 -8.09
CA SER A 155 -0.79 -7.35 -8.68
C SER A 155 0.48 -8.14 -8.46
N PRO A 156 0.40 -9.47 -8.29
CA PRO A 156 1.59 -10.32 -8.39
C PRO A 156 2.28 -10.03 -9.73
N ALA A 157 3.62 -9.97 -9.73
CA ALA A 157 4.37 -9.82 -10.97
C ALA A 157 3.92 -10.87 -11.97
N SER A 158 3.48 -10.44 -13.15
CA SER A 158 3.15 -11.40 -14.21
C SER A 158 4.44 -12.06 -14.67
N LYS A 159 4.35 -13.31 -15.17
CA LYS A 159 5.51 -14.00 -15.72
C LYS A 159 6.21 -13.16 -16.82
N ALA A 160 5.42 -12.40 -17.58
CA ALA A 160 5.92 -11.48 -18.60
C ALA A 160 6.72 -10.30 -18.05
N ASP A 161 6.37 -9.80 -16.86
CA ASP A 161 7.12 -8.73 -16.21
C ASP A 161 8.43 -9.25 -15.60
N SER A 162 8.42 -10.47 -15.06
CA SER A 162 9.62 -11.15 -14.59
C SER A 162 10.61 -11.43 -15.72
N ASP A 163 10.12 -11.90 -16.88
CA ASP A 163 10.93 -12.17 -18.06
C ASP A 163 11.52 -10.87 -18.66
N ARG A 164 10.76 -9.76 -18.63
CA ARG A 164 11.22 -8.46 -19.10
C ARG A 164 12.27 -7.86 -18.15
N ALA A 165 12.12 -8.01 -16.84
CA ALA A 165 13.11 -7.58 -15.86
C ALA A 165 14.41 -8.37 -15.99
N ALA A 166 14.33 -9.70 -16.20
CA ALA A 166 15.47 -10.57 -16.44
C ALA A 166 16.21 -10.19 -17.74
N ALA A 167 15.49 -9.90 -18.82
CA ALA A 167 16.05 -9.48 -20.10
C ALA A 167 16.75 -8.10 -19.99
N ALA A 168 16.17 -7.16 -19.24
CA ALA A 168 16.78 -5.84 -19.02
C ALA A 168 18.07 -5.93 -18.19
N GLY A 169 18.12 -6.81 -17.17
CA GLY A 169 19.30 -7.07 -16.36
C GLY A 169 20.45 -7.69 -17.16
N HIS A 170 20.12 -8.58 -18.11
CA HIS A 170 21.13 -9.19 -18.98
C HIS A 170 21.75 -8.21 -20.00
N ALA A 171 20.95 -7.28 -20.49
CA ALA A 171 21.43 -6.23 -21.42
C ALA A 171 22.34 -5.19 -20.76
N ALA A 172 22.21 -4.96 -19.45
CA ALA A 172 23.05 -4.04 -18.70
C ALA A 172 24.43 -4.65 -18.29
N ALA A 173 24.54 -5.98 -18.23
CA ALA A 173 25.77 -6.69 -17.85
C ALA A 173 26.76 -6.94 -19.03
N VAL A 174 26.39 -6.55 -20.25
CA VAL A 174 27.19 -6.79 -21.48
C VAL A 174 27.76 -5.47 -22.05
N ARG A 175 27.86 -4.41 -21.23
CA ARG A 175 28.57 -3.17 -21.64
C ARG A 175 29.79 -2.89 -20.78
#